data_966c921bd5f1790321b56cf84b371777
#
_entry.id   966c921bd5f1790321b56cf84b371777
#
_cell.length_a   1.000
_cell.length_b   1.000
_cell.length_c   1.000
_cell.angle_alpha   90.00
_cell.angle_beta   90.00
_cell.angle_gamma   90.00
#
_symmetry.space_group_name_H-M   'P 1'
#
loop_
_entity.id
_entity.type
_entity.pdbx_description
1 polymer ?
#
loop_
_entity_poly.entity_id
_entity_poly.type
_entity_poly.pdbx_seq_one_letter_code
_entity_poly.pdbx_strand_id
1 'polypeptide(L)'
;AAVGLTLPPSAIGSLQAEYMKEAAQMWNGAVERLTGQADQHTREPAKLGDRRFAASDWAANPAAALAAQTYLLNSRTLMKMADAIEGDAKTKARIRFAVQQWIDAASPSNYLALNPEAQRKALETKGESIAQGLAHLWGDVQQGHVSQTDETVFEVGRNVATSEGAVVFENELFQLLEFKPLTAKV
;
A
#
# COMPACT_ATOMS: atom_id res chain seq x y z
N ALA A 1 -33.08 -1.99 -6.32
CA ALA A 1 -32.99 -3.35 -5.79
C ALA A 1 -31.83 -3.41 -4.83
N ALA A 2 -32.06 -3.84 -3.55
CA ALA A 2 -30.96 -4.07 -2.62
C ALA A 2 -30.08 -5.18 -3.21
N VAL A 3 -28.83 -4.89 -3.45
CA VAL A 3 -27.85 -5.88 -3.86
C VAL A 3 -27.66 -6.81 -2.68
N GLY A 4 -28.15 -8.05 -2.81
CA GLY A 4 -28.07 -9.08 -1.76
C GLY A 4 -26.63 -9.51 -1.56
N LEU A 5 -25.87 -8.70 -0.80
CA LEU A 5 -24.52 -9.08 -0.37
C LEU A 5 -24.66 -9.92 0.89
N THR A 6 -24.08 -11.10 0.87
CA THR A 6 -24.05 -11.98 2.05
C THR A 6 -22.63 -12.44 2.32
N LEU A 7 -22.28 -12.55 3.57
CA LEU A 7 -21.05 -13.20 4.03
C LEU A 7 -21.47 -14.49 4.75
N PRO A 8 -21.14 -15.67 4.19
CA PRO A 8 -21.59 -16.94 4.76
C PRO A 8 -21.08 -17.11 6.21
N PRO A 9 -21.93 -17.53 7.16
CA PRO A 9 -21.51 -17.75 8.55
C PRO A 9 -20.36 -18.75 8.69
N SER A 10 -20.32 -19.77 7.82
CA SER A 10 -19.22 -20.74 7.78
C SER A 10 -17.89 -20.11 7.41
N ALA A 11 -17.88 -19.14 6.48
CA ALA A 11 -16.69 -18.38 6.13
C ALA A 11 -16.21 -17.50 7.28
N ILE A 12 -17.13 -16.85 8.01
CA ILE A 12 -16.80 -16.06 9.20
C ILE A 12 -16.12 -16.94 10.25
N GLY A 13 -16.71 -18.10 10.57
CA GLY A 13 -16.17 -19.00 11.59
C GLY A 13 -14.78 -19.53 11.24
N SER A 14 -14.55 -19.93 9.99
CA SER A 14 -13.24 -20.41 9.53
C SER A 14 -12.18 -19.30 9.53
N LEU A 15 -12.53 -18.11 9.05
CA LEU A 15 -11.60 -16.95 9.05
C LEU A 15 -11.26 -16.50 10.47
N GLN A 16 -12.23 -16.51 11.38
CA GLN A 16 -11.99 -16.18 12.79
C GLN A 16 -11.05 -17.19 13.44
N ALA A 17 -11.26 -18.50 13.22
CA ALA A 17 -10.41 -19.54 13.77
C ALA A 17 -8.97 -19.43 13.23
N GLU A 18 -8.80 -19.20 11.93
CA GLU A 18 -7.50 -18.99 11.29
C GLU A 18 -6.80 -17.74 11.86
N TYR A 19 -7.51 -16.61 11.95
CA TYR A 19 -6.99 -15.38 12.53
C TYR A 19 -6.50 -15.57 13.96
N MET A 20 -7.30 -16.20 14.82
CA MET A 20 -6.94 -16.45 16.22
C MET A 20 -5.71 -17.34 16.34
N LYS A 21 -5.60 -18.35 15.49
CA LYS A 21 -4.42 -19.23 15.45
C LYS A 21 -3.16 -18.47 15.05
N GLU A 22 -3.21 -17.70 13.97
CA GLU A 22 -2.06 -16.92 13.48
C GLU A 22 -1.69 -15.80 14.48
N ALA A 23 -2.68 -15.11 15.06
CA ALA A 23 -2.47 -14.09 16.08
C ALA A 23 -1.79 -14.64 17.33
N ALA A 24 -2.23 -15.82 17.81
CA ALA A 24 -1.61 -16.47 18.95
C ALA A 24 -0.16 -16.88 18.66
N GLN A 25 0.13 -17.42 17.48
CA GLN A 25 1.51 -17.77 17.08
C GLN A 25 2.40 -16.54 17.01
N MET A 26 1.91 -15.46 16.40
CA MET A 26 2.63 -14.20 16.31
C MET A 26 2.92 -13.61 17.70
N TRP A 27 1.93 -13.60 18.58
CA TRP A 27 2.06 -13.09 19.95
C TRP A 27 3.05 -13.90 20.77
N ASN A 28 2.93 -15.24 20.77
CA ASN A 28 3.84 -16.11 21.49
C ASN A 28 5.28 -15.91 21.02
N GLY A 29 5.52 -15.88 19.71
CA GLY A 29 6.86 -15.59 19.17
C GLY A 29 7.39 -14.19 19.52
N ALA A 30 6.52 -13.20 19.69
CA ALA A 30 6.93 -11.88 20.18
C ALA A 30 7.33 -11.92 21.66
N VAL A 31 6.55 -12.61 22.50
CA VAL A 31 6.83 -12.79 23.93
C VAL A 31 8.14 -13.55 24.13
N GLU A 32 8.37 -14.66 23.43
CA GLU A 32 9.61 -15.45 23.50
C GLU A 32 10.85 -14.62 23.18
N ARG A 33 10.75 -13.76 22.15
CA ARG A 33 11.83 -12.81 21.80
C ARG A 33 12.09 -11.79 22.91
N LEU A 34 11.04 -11.25 23.50
CA LEU A 34 11.15 -10.22 24.56
C LEU A 34 11.66 -10.82 25.88
N THR A 35 11.31 -12.08 26.21
CA THR A 35 11.73 -12.75 27.45
C THR A 35 13.08 -13.44 27.33
N GLY A 36 13.71 -13.42 26.16
CA GLY A 36 14.99 -14.10 25.93
C GLY A 36 14.90 -15.62 25.87
N GLN A 37 13.69 -16.20 25.87
CA GLN A 37 13.42 -17.63 25.77
C GLN A 37 13.38 -18.13 24.31
N ALA A 38 13.66 -17.24 23.35
CA ALA A 38 13.69 -17.56 21.95
C ALA A 38 14.76 -18.61 21.63
N ASP A 39 14.37 -19.71 21.00
CA ASP A 39 15.29 -20.67 20.40
C ASP A 39 15.99 -20.06 19.15
N GLN A 40 16.91 -20.83 18.53
CA GLN A 40 17.66 -20.32 17.36
C GLN A 40 16.74 -19.88 16.20
N HIS A 41 15.60 -20.54 15.98
CA HIS A 41 14.66 -20.19 14.91
C HIS A 41 13.86 -18.93 15.23
N THR A 42 13.54 -18.70 16.48
CA THR A 42 12.79 -17.52 16.93
C THR A 42 13.68 -16.29 17.07
N ARG A 43 15.01 -16.46 17.13
CA ARG A 43 16.01 -15.37 17.16
C ARG A 43 16.27 -14.76 15.80
N GLU A 44 15.95 -15.47 14.69
CA GLU A 44 16.07 -14.86 13.37
C GLU A 44 15.11 -13.66 13.23
N PRO A 45 15.55 -12.57 12.56
CA PRO A 45 14.68 -11.45 12.28
C PRO A 45 13.43 -11.92 11.53
N ALA A 46 12.27 -11.39 11.91
CA ALA A 46 11.02 -11.74 11.29
C ALA A 46 11.06 -11.42 9.78
N LYS A 47 10.95 -12.45 8.94
CA LYS A 47 10.77 -12.25 7.49
C LYS A 47 9.35 -11.77 7.24
N LEU A 48 9.21 -10.47 7.01
CA LEU A 48 7.90 -9.83 6.82
C LEU A 48 7.28 -10.13 5.44
N GLY A 49 8.12 -10.49 4.44
CA GLY A 49 7.65 -10.94 3.12
C GLY A 49 6.95 -9.88 2.26
N ASP A 50 6.93 -8.63 2.71
CA ASP A 50 6.32 -7.51 2.00
C ASP A 50 7.36 -6.41 1.78
N ARG A 51 7.45 -5.88 0.55
CA ARG A 51 8.45 -4.87 0.17
C ARG A 51 8.36 -3.58 0.96
N ARG A 52 7.19 -3.23 1.50
CA ARG A 52 6.98 -2.05 2.35
C ARG A 52 7.76 -2.12 3.66
N PHE A 53 8.11 -3.33 4.09
CA PHE A 53 8.81 -3.61 5.32
C PHE A 53 10.16 -4.31 5.06
N ALA A 54 10.76 -4.09 3.87
CA ALA A 54 12.00 -4.74 3.47
C ALA A 54 13.24 -4.15 4.13
N ALA A 55 13.19 -2.90 4.59
CA ALA A 55 14.31 -2.27 5.29
C ALA A 55 14.61 -3.01 6.60
N SER A 56 15.90 -3.16 6.91
CA SER A 56 16.38 -3.85 8.12
C SER A 56 15.87 -3.22 9.42
N ASP A 57 15.55 -1.93 9.39
CA ASP A 57 14.98 -1.17 10.51
C ASP A 57 13.70 -1.81 11.07
N TRP A 58 12.85 -2.37 10.19
CA TRP A 58 11.63 -3.05 10.60
C TRP A 58 11.90 -4.32 11.40
N ALA A 59 12.85 -5.11 10.96
CA ALA A 59 13.22 -6.35 11.65
C ALA A 59 14.05 -6.10 12.91
N ALA A 60 14.85 -5.04 12.94
CA ALA A 60 15.70 -4.67 14.06
C ALA A 60 14.91 -4.06 15.24
N ASN A 61 13.74 -3.48 14.99
CA ASN A 61 12.87 -2.91 16.02
C ASN A 61 11.71 -3.86 16.33
N PRO A 62 11.68 -4.52 17.51
CA PRO A 62 10.64 -5.50 17.86
C PRO A 62 9.21 -4.95 17.80
N ALA A 63 9.01 -3.70 18.21
CA ALA A 63 7.70 -3.05 18.16
C ALA A 63 7.25 -2.80 16.72
N ALA A 64 8.16 -2.32 15.87
CA ALA A 64 7.88 -2.11 14.45
C ALA A 64 7.62 -3.45 13.72
N ALA A 65 8.41 -4.49 14.02
CA ALA A 65 8.21 -5.84 13.49
C ALA A 65 6.83 -6.39 13.87
N LEU A 66 6.43 -6.24 15.14
CA LEU A 66 5.11 -6.67 15.61
C LEU A 66 3.98 -5.87 14.94
N ALA A 67 4.13 -4.56 14.79
CA ALA A 67 3.15 -3.71 14.11
C ALA A 67 2.99 -4.13 12.64
N ALA A 68 4.09 -4.36 11.93
CA ALA A 68 4.08 -4.83 10.55
C ALA A 68 3.42 -6.22 10.41
N GLN A 69 3.76 -7.18 11.30
CA GLN A 69 3.16 -8.51 11.31
C GLN A 69 1.65 -8.45 11.58
N THR A 70 1.22 -7.64 12.56
CA THR A 70 -0.19 -7.45 12.88
C THR A 70 -0.93 -6.84 11.69
N TYR A 71 -0.36 -5.82 11.05
CA TYR A 71 -0.91 -5.22 9.85
C TYR A 71 -1.06 -6.24 8.72
N LEU A 72 -0.05 -7.05 8.45
CA LEU A 72 -0.07 -8.07 7.40
C LEU A 72 -1.11 -9.16 7.68
N LEU A 73 -1.24 -9.59 8.93
CA LEU A 73 -2.29 -10.53 9.35
C LEU A 73 -3.68 -9.95 9.12
N ASN A 74 -3.92 -8.73 9.57
CA ASN A 74 -5.20 -8.03 9.40
C ASN A 74 -5.53 -7.84 7.91
N SER A 75 -4.54 -7.42 7.11
CA SER A 75 -4.69 -7.21 5.67
C SER A 75 -5.10 -8.48 4.93
N ARG A 76 -4.41 -9.61 5.22
CA ARG A 76 -4.78 -10.91 4.63
C ARG A 76 -6.18 -11.34 5.03
N THR A 77 -6.54 -11.16 6.28
CA THR A 77 -7.87 -11.53 6.78
C THR A 77 -8.96 -10.69 6.14
N LEU A 78 -8.77 -9.37 6.03
CA LEU A 78 -9.72 -8.47 5.36
C LEU A 78 -9.91 -8.82 3.88
N MET A 79 -8.81 -9.15 3.16
CA MET A 79 -8.92 -9.58 1.77
C MET A 79 -9.66 -10.91 1.64
N LYS A 80 -9.37 -11.90 2.52
CA LYS A 80 -10.14 -13.16 2.56
C LYS A 80 -11.62 -12.93 2.85
N MET A 81 -11.95 -11.99 3.76
CA MET A 81 -13.35 -11.60 4.02
C MET A 81 -14.00 -11.00 2.78
N ALA A 82 -13.32 -10.07 2.09
CA ALA A 82 -13.82 -9.47 0.85
C ALA A 82 -14.04 -10.53 -0.25
N ASP A 83 -13.14 -11.50 -0.37
CA ASP A 83 -13.24 -12.60 -1.34
C ASP A 83 -14.38 -13.59 -1.01
N ALA A 84 -14.69 -13.77 0.29
CA ALA A 84 -15.76 -14.64 0.76
C ALA A 84 -17.16 -14.04 0.60
N ILE A 85 -17.29 -12.75 0.29
CA ILE A 85 -18.59 -12.12 0.06
C ILE A 85 -19.25 -12.74 -1.18
N GLU A 86 -20.51 -13.12 -1.06
CA GLU A 86 -21.37 -13.56 -2.15
C GLU A 86 -22.18 -12.39 -2.70
N GLY A 87 -22.35 -12.35 -4.04
CA GLY A 87 -23.06 -11.29 -4.74
C GLY A 87 -22.64 -11.22 -6.20
N ASP A 88 -23.11 -10.19 -6.90
CA ASP A 88 -22.72 -9.99 -8.29
C ASP A 88 -21.23 -9.64 -8.44
N ALA A 89 -20.63 -10.06 -9.57
CA ALA A 89 -19.19 -9.93 -9.81
C ALA A 89 -18.69 -8.48 -9.77
N LYS A 90 -19.49 -7.52 -10.26
CA LYS A 90 -19.12 -6.10 -10.31
C LYS A 90 -19.07 -5.50 -8.90
N THR A 91 -20.04 -5.82 -8.05
CA THR A 91 -20.08 -5.35 -6.67
C THR A 91 -18.96 -5.99 -5.84
N LYS A 92 -18.69 -7.29 -6.02
CA LYS A 92 -17.55 -7.97 -5.39
C LYS A 92 -16.22 -7.31 -5.77
N ALA A 93 -16.01 -7.03 -7.05
CA ALA A 93 -14.79 -6.34 -7.51
C ALA A 93 -14.62 -4.94 -6.87
N ARG A 94 -15.72 -4.18 -6.75
CA ARG A 94 -15.71 -2.87 -6.09
C ARG A 94 -15.36 -2.96 -4.61
N ILE A 95 -15.95 -3.94 -3.90
CA ILE A 95 -15.65 -4.16 -2.47
C ILE A 95 -14.20 -4.55 -2.29
N ARG A 96 -13.72 -5.52 -3.08
CA ARG A 96 -12.32 -5.95 -3.07
C ARG A 96 -11.37 -4.76 -3.29
N PHE A 97 -11.66 -3.93 -4.28
CA PHE A 97 -10.88 -2.72 -4.57
C PHE A 97 -10.90 -1.75 -3.38
N ALA A 98 -12.07 -1.45 -2.82
CA ALA A 98 -12.20 -0.54 -1.68
C ALA A 98 -11.42 -1.05 -0.45
N VAL A 99 -11.51 -2.35 -0.16
CA VAL A 99 -10.75 -3.00 0.92
C VAL A 99 -9.25 -2.90 0.67
N GLN A 100 -8.80 -3.14 -0.56
CA GLN A 100 -7.38 -3.00 -0.93
C GLN A 100 -6.89 -1.56 -0.72
N GLN A 101 -7.66 -0.55 -1.17
CA GLN A 101 -7.30 0.86 -0.97
C GLN A 101 -7.19 1.22 0.51
N TRP A 102 -8.13 0.72 1.32
CA TRP A 102 -8.10 0.95 2.76
C TRP A 102 -6.87 0.28 3.41
N ILE A 103 -6.56 -0.96 3.04
CA ILE A 103 -5.37 -1.67 3.49
C ILE A 103 -4.11 -0.87 3.15
N ASP A 104 -3.97 -0.42 1.91
CA ASP A 104 -2.78 0.32 1.47
C ASP A 104 -2.64 1.66 2.21
N ALA A 105 -3.74 2.37 2.42
CA ALA A 105 -3.76 3.62 3.19
C ALA A 105 -3.39 3.41 4.66
N ALA A 106 -3.83 2.30 5.28
CA ALA A 106 -3.60 1.98 6.69
C ALA A 106 -2.21 1.39 6.99
N SER A 107 -1.33 1.24 5.98
CA SER A 107 -0.01 0.65 6.18
C SER A 107 0.82 1.43 7.20
N PRO A 108 1.44 0.77 8.21
CA PRO A 108 2.35 1.42 9.17
C PRO A 108 3.51 2.17 8.49
N SER A 109 3.92 1.75 7.29
CA SER A 109 4.97 2.42 6.52
C SER A 109 4.62 3.84 6.09
N ASN A 110 3.32 4.19 6.07
CA ASN A 110 2.85 5.53 5.67
C ASN A 110 2.93 6.55 6.81
N TYR A 111 3.19 6.11 8.04
CA TYR A 111 3.12 6.98 9.21
C TYR A 111 4.48 7.12 9.87
N LEU A 112 5.00 8.35 9.99
CA LEU A 112 6.30 8.63 10.60
C LEU A 112 6.45 7.99 11.99
N ALA A 113 5.40 8.05 12.80
CA ALA A 113 5.40 7.50 14.16
C ALA A 113 5.55 5.96 14.22
N LEU A 114 5.25 5.26 13.12
CA LEU A 114 5.28 3.80 13.03
C LEU A 114 6.37 3.28 12.09
N ASN A 115 6.94 4.16 11.26
CA ASN A 115 7.95 3.79 10.27
C ASN A 115 9.36 4.01 10.80
N PRO A 116 10.09 2.95 11.22
CA PRO A 116 11.42 3.08 11.81
C PRO A 116 12.48 3.58 10.82
N GLU A 117 12.33 3.28 9.53
CA GLU A 117 13.21 3.80 8.47
C GLU A 117 13.06 5.33 8.34
N ALA A 118 11.82 5.82 8.29
CA ALA A 118 11.53 7.25 8.24
C ALA A 118 12.02 7.97 9.50
N GLN A 119 11.86 7.36 10.68
CA GLN A 119 12.38 7.90 11.96
C GLN A 119 13.90 7.99 11.94
N ARG A 120 14.59 6.93 11.51
CA ARG A 120 16.05 6.93 11.37
C ARG A 120 16.49 8.06 10.42
N LYS A 121 15.84 8.18 9.25
CA LYS A 121 16.13 9.23 8.28
C LYS A 121 15.94 10.63 8.87
N ALA A 122 14.87 10.84 9.63
CA ALA A 122 14.60 12.11 10.31
C ALA A 122 15.71 12.46 11.32
N LEU A 123 16.20 11.48 12.09
CA LEU A 123 17.30 11.67 13.02
C LEU A 123 18.63 11.97 12.31
N GLU A 124 18.98 11.21 11.27
CA GLU A 124 20.18 11.39 10.47
C GLU A 124 20.25 12.78 9.83
N THR A 125 19.10 13.29 9.35
CA THR A 125 18.98 14.60 8.70
C THR A 125 18.66 15.73 9.70
N LYS A 126 18.65 15.45 11.00
CA LYS A 126 18.28 16.43 12.06
C LYS A 126 16.92 17.11 11.79
N GLY A 127 15.99 16.37 11.21
CA GLY A 127 14.64 16.84 10.90
C GLY A 127 14.47 17.47 9.51
N GLU A 128 15.54 17.67 8.75
CA GLU A 128 15.45 18.29 7.41
C GLU A 128 14.56 17.51 6.46
N SER A 129 14.60 16.16 6.49
CA SER A 129 13.72 15.33 5.67
C SER A 129 12.24 15.55 5.95
N ILE A 130 11.88 15.85 7.19
CA ILE A 130 10.50 16.18 7.58
C ILE A 130 10.12 17.57 7.04
N ALA A 131 11.01 18.56 7.21
CA ALA A 131 10.78 19.92 6.72
C ALA A 131 10.59 19.95 5.20
N GLN A 132 11.41 19.21 4.45
CA GLN A 132 11.27 19.06 3.00
C GLN A 132 9.94 18.38 2.62
N GLY A 133 9.57 17.31 3.32
CA GLY A 133 8.27 16.62 3.09
C GLY A 133 7.07 17.54 3.30
N LEU A 134 7.11 18.37 4.35
CA LEU A 134 6.07 19.38 4.60
C LEU A 134 6.04 20.47 3.53
N ALA A 135 7.20 20.91 3.04
CA ALA A 135 7.28 21.88 1.95
C ALA A 135 6.67 21.32 0.64
N HIS A 136 6.96 20.05 0.30
CA HIS A 136 6.35 19.38 -0.85
C HIS A 136 4.84 19.26 -0.69
N LEU A 137 4.37 18.79 0.48
CA LEU A 137 2.93 18.69 0.76
C LEU A 137 2.23 20.06 0.61
N TRP A 138 2.87 21.13 1.10
CA TRP A 138 2.33 22.48 0.95
C TRP A 138 2.26 22.92 -0.52
N GLY A 139 3.28 22.59 -1.30
CA GLY A 139 3.29 22.81 -2.75
C GLY A 139 2.13 22.09 -3.45
N ASP A 140 1.92 20.81 -3.12
CA ASP A 140 0.82 20.00 -3.67
C ASP A 140 -0.56 20.58 -3.30
N VAL A 141 -0.73 21.04 -2.06
CA VAL A 141 -1.98 21.72 -1.63
C VAL A 141 -2.23 23.00 -2.43
N GLN A 142 -1.18 23.80 -2.68
CA GLN A 142 -1.30 25.03 -3.47
C GLN A 142 -1.63 24.75 -4.95
N GLN A 143 -1.10 23.67 -5.51
CA GLN A 143 -1.37 23.26 -6.90
C GLN A 143 -2.73 22.57 -7.04
N GLY A 144 -3.29 22.03 -5.95
CA GLY A 144 -4.55 21.30 -5.95
C GLY A 144 -4.43 19.84 -6.40
N HIS A 145 -3.21 19.33 -6.59
CA HIS A 145 -2.93 17.92 -6.92
C HIS A 145 -1.57 17.50 -6.38
N VAL A 146 -1.37 16.17 -6.25
CA VAL A 146 -0.09 15.60 -5.82
C VAL A 146 0.85 15.48 -7.01
N SER A 147 1.98 16.18 -6.96
CA SER A 147 3.02 16.12 -7.98
C SER A 147 3.91 14.90 -7.78
N GLN A 148 4.11 14.13 -8.85
CA GLN A 148 5.04 12.99 -8.87
C GLN A 148 6.34 13.31 -9.62
N THR A 149 6.32 14.39 -10.40
CA THR A 149 7.44 14.88 -11.21
C THR A 149 7.47 16.39 -11.17
N ASP A 150 8.58 17.00 -11.55
CA ASP A 150 8.63 18.44 -11.82
C ASP A 150 7.91 18.73 -13.14
N GLU A 151 6.66 19.16 -13.06
CA GLU A 151 5.81 19.44 -14.23
C GLU A 151 6.27 20.69 -15.00
N THR A 152 7.06 21.57 -14.37
CA THR A 152 7.52 22.82 -14.99
C THR A 152 8.53 22.60 -16.11
N VAL A 153 9.16 21.41 -16.15
CA VAL A 153 10.13 21.03 -17.20
C VAL A 153 9.45 20.48 -18.45
N PHE A 154 8.14 20.21 -18.41
CA PHE A 154 7.39 19.63 -19.53
C PHE A 154 6.54 20.70 -20.23
N GLU A 155 6.78 20.87 -21.53
CA GLU A 155 6.04 21.78 -22.39
C GLU A 155 5.51 21.02 -23.60
N VAL A 156 4.18 20.91 -23.67
CA VAL A 156 3.48 20.18 -24.74
C VAL A 156 3.77 20.83 -26.09
N GLY A 157 4.16 20.02 -27.07
CA GLY A 157 4.55 20.47 -28.40
C GLY A 157 6.00 20.95 -28.54
N ARG A 158 6.74 21.05 -27.42
CA ARG A 158 8.16 21.45 -27.43
C ARG A 158 9.10 20.29 -27.03
N ASN A 159 8.87 19.66 -25.89
CA ASN A 159 9.69 18.56 -25.39
C ASN A 159 8.89 17.31 -25.01
N VAL A 160 7.55 17.41 -24.98
CA VAL A 160 6.61 16.30 -24.90
C VAL A 160 5.52 16.45 -25.95
N ALA A 161 4.94 15.31 -26.37
CA ALA A 161 3.87 15.25 -27.38
C ALA A 161 4.26 16.01 -28.68
N THR A 162 5.51 15.87 -29.12
CA THR A 162 6.05 16.57 -30.30
C THR A 162 5.68 15.91 -31.62
N SER A 163 5.16 14.66 -31.60
CA SER A 163 4.71 13.95 -32.80
C SER A 163 3.38 14.51 -33.30
N GLU A 164 3.24 14.64 -34.61
CA GLU A 164 1.97 15.02 -35.22
C GLU A 164 0.92 13.94 -34.96
N GLY A 165 -0.25 14.36 -34.45
CA GLY A 165 -1.34 13.46 -34.11
C GLY A 165 -2.69 14.14 -34.17
N ALA A 166 -3.75 13.35 -34.07
CA ALA A 166 -5.12 13.81 -34.03
C ALA A 166 -5.92 13.06 -32.95
N VAL A 167 -6.93 13.73 -32.38
CA VAL A 167 -7.93 13.07 -31.55
C VAL A 167 -8.85 12.27 -32.46
N VAL A 168 -8.82 10.95 -32.36
CA VAL A 168 -9.65 10.04 -33.20
C VAL A 168 -10.89 9.54 -32.48
N PHE A 169 -10.95 9.72 -31.17
CA PHE A 169 -12.11 9.41 -30.35
C PHE A 169 -12.10 10.25 -29.08
N GLU A 170 -13.28 10.71 -28.65
CA GLU A 170 -13.46 11.45 -27.40
C GLU A 170 -14.77 11.03 -26.72
N ASN A 171 -14.75 10.96 -25.41
CA ASN A 171 -15.93 10.84 -24.55
C ASN A 171 -15.73 11.65 -23.27
N GLU A 172 -16.68 11.58 -22.32
CA GLU A 172 -16.64 12.34 -21.06
C GLU A 172 -15.44 11.99 -20.17
N LEU A 173 -14.75 10.87 -20.41
CA LEU A 173 -13.70 10.34 -19.52
C LEU A 173 -12.30 10.43 -20.11
N PHE A 174 -12.16 10.33 -21.45
CA PHE A 174 -10.85 10.32 -22.11
C PHE A 174 -10.91 10.70 -23.57
N GLN A 175 -9.76 11.10 -24.11
CA GLN A 175 -9.49 11.27 -25.54
C GLN A 175 -8.51 10.19 -26.01
N LEU A 176 -8.77 9.61 -27.17
CA LEU A 176 -7.84 8.70 -27.86
C LEU A 176 -7.06 9.49 -28.91
N LEU A 177 -5.74 9.51 -28.77
CA LEU A 177 -4.84 10.21 -29.67
C LEU A 177 -4.18 9.19 -30.61
N GLU A 178 -4.24 9.44 -31.91
CA GLU A 178 -3.48 8.71 -32.93
C GLU A 178 -2.31 9.58 -33.40
N PHE A 179 -1.10 9.08 -33.19
CA PHE A 179 0.12 9.74 -33.65
C PHE A 179 0.61 9.16 -34.97
N LYS A 180 1.12 10.03 -35.86
CA LYS A 180 1.73 9.57 -37.09
C LYS A 180 3.02 8.78 -36.77
N PRO A 181 3.21 7.60 -37.39
CA PRO A 181 4.42 6.83 -37.20
C PRO A 181 5.64 7.58 -37.75
N LEU A 182 6.74 7.58 -37.00
CA LEU A 182 8.01 8.17 -37.40
C LEU A 182 8.88 7.16 -38.20
N THR A 183 8.44 5.91 -38.29
CA THR A 183 9.12 4.82 -38.99
C THR A 183 8.22 4.22 -40.06
N ALA A 184 8.81 3.62 -41.12
CA ALA A 184 8.06 3.01 -42.23
C ALA A 184 7.30 1.71 -41.82
N LYS A 185 7.63 1.15 -40.67
CA LYS A 185 6.94 -0.02 -40.07
C LYS A 185 6.62 0.29 -38.62
N VAL A 186 5.40 -0.01 -38.23
CA VAL A 186 4.90 0.02 -36.86
C VAL A 186 5.02 -1.39 -36.27
#